data_4bac55618ba64a1d38d50ad7dc6ef473
#
_entry.id   4bac55618ba64a1d38d50ad7dc6ef473
#
_cell.length_a   1.000
_cell.length_b   1.000
_cell.length_c   1.000
_cell.angle_alpha   90.00
_cell.angle_beta   90.00
_cell.angle_gamma   90.00
#
_symmetry.space_group_name_H-M   'P 1'
#
loop_
_entity.id
_entity.type
_entity.pdbx_description
1 polymer ?
#
loop_
_entity_poly.entity_id
_entity_poly.type
_entity_poly.pdbx_seq_one_letter_code
_entity_poly.pdbx_strand_id
1 'polypeptide(L)'
;MRVLLIANTLPPRDVSGVGEQVLQLAACLREQGDEVEVLGRGPGGAPGPKLFFPLAVAPAVWRAVRRFRPHVVQVHESDGALAALVVKAAAAWIEPRPLLSALLQVSYVEELWAVRPLVAGERVLGRPGGVELRFRWLKAPLQILLGQVTARAADLVLAPSAATAAEVSRDYRVDEVGVIPNATGGLIVEPAGEVEGEPGYLLYVGRLRIRKGVEVLLEALRQVLGRFPAASLRIAGDGEHRTRLERKREDLGLAPAVSFLGKCGAGRVRALLGGAAALVVPSTYEGMPLVVLEAMDAGVPVVASRVSGIPEVVVDGETGWLVPQEDPEALAAALAEVLARPEEAKRRGEAGRRRVEALYRPAHAAAAWREAVARASTPGLQCEEAG
;
A
#
# COMPACT_ATOMS: atom_id res chain seq x y z
N MET A 1 0.66 -3.41 27.14
CA MET A 1 -0.79 -3.05 26.96
C MET A 1 -1.54 -4.24 26.39
N ARG A 2 -2.90 -4.22 26.41
CA ARG A 2 -3.74 -5.16 25.64
C ARG A 2 -4.23 -4.45 24.38
N VAL A 3 -3.90 -5.00 23.23
CA VAL A 3 -4.18 -4.41 21.91
C VAL A 3 -4.99 -5.38 21.07
N LEU A 4 -6.10 -4.92 20.50
CA LEU A 4 -6.93 -5.68 19.56
C LEU A 4 -6.82 -5.05 18.17
N LEU A 5 -6.27 -5.78 17.21
CA LEU A 5 -6.15 -5.37 15.82
C LEU A 5 -7.24 -6.07 14.98
N ILE A 6 -7.99 -5.31 14.18
CA ILE A 6 -9.11 -5.81 13.39
C ILE A 6 -8.87 -5.50 11.90
N ALA A 7 -8.75 -6.54 11.06
CA ALA A 7 -8.54 -6.39 9.63
C ALA A 7 -9.27 -7.45 8.80
N ASN A 8 -9.83 -7.04 7.65
CA ASN A 8 -10.54 -7.95 6.74
C ASN A 8 -9.60 -8.89 5.98
N THR A 9 -8.42 -8.41 5.62
CA THR A 9 -7.47 -9.12 4.75
C THR A 9 -6.26 -9.56 5.54
N LEU A 10 -6.23 -10.83 5.94
CA LEU A 10 -5.10 -11.43 6.66
C LEU A 10 -4.58 -12.67 5.95
N PRO A 11 -3.25 -12.89 5.89
CA PRO A 11 -2.66 -14.16 5.45
C PRO A 11 -3.15 -15.35 6.32
N PRO A 12 -3.16 -16.58 5.79
CA PRO A 12 -2.83 -16.97 4.42
C PRO A 12 -3.98 -16.85 3.42
N ARG A 13 -5.20 -16.49 3.88
CA ARG A 13 -6.39 -16.42 3.01
C ARG A 13 -6.34 -15.30 1.99
N ASP A 14 -5.83 -14.14 2.41
CA ASP A 14 -5.66 -12.97 1.55
C ASP A 14 -4.22 -12.47 1.64
N VAL A 15 -3.50 -12.55 0.56
CA VAL A 15 -2.19 -11.89 0.43
C VAL A 15 -2.47 -10.42 0.09
N SER A 16 -2.34 -9.54 1.06
CA SER A 16 -2.49 -8.09 0.89
C SER A 16 -1.48 -7.35 1.75
N GLY A 17 -1.01 -6.21 1.24
CA GLY A 17 -0.09 -5.36 2.00
C GLY A 17 -0.64 -4.92 3.35
N VAL A 18 -1.95 -4.64 3.44
CA VAL A 18 -2.60 -4.29 4.72
C VAL A 18 -2.49 -5.42 5.74
N GLY A 19 -2.81 -6.65 5.33
CA GLY A 19 -2.74 -7.81 6.24
C GLY A 19 -1.32 -8.07 6.75
N GLU A 20 -0.33 -7.88 5.91
CA GLU A 20 1.08 -8.02 6.27
C GLU A 20 1.48 -6.95 7.30
N GLN A 21 1.12 -5.69 7.09
CA GLN A 21 1.39 -4.61 8.05
C GLN A 21 0.75 -4.86 9.42
N VAL A 22 -0.48 -5.38 9.44
CA VAL A 22 -1.16 -5.75 10.70
C VAL A 22 -0.37 -6.80 11.47
N LEU A 23 0.09 -7.86 10.78
CA LEU A 23 0.84 -8.94 11.42
C LEU A 23 2.24 -8.49 11.87
N GLN A 24 2.91 -7.65 11.10
CA GLN A 24 4.21 -7.07 11.48
C GLN A 24 4.07 -6.18 12.72
N LEU A 25 3.07 -5.29 12.75
CA LEU A 25 2.78 -4.46 13.92
C LEU A 25 2.48 -5.33 15.15
N ALA A 26 1.60 -6.35 14.99
CA ALA A 26 1.27 -7.27 16.08
C ALA A 26 2.50 -7.99 16.64
N ALA A 27 3.42 -8.42 15.76
CA ALA A 27 4.64 -9.10 16.17
C ALA A 27 5.56 -8.16 16.96
N CYS A 28 5.84 -6.95 16.45
CA CYS A 28 6.67 -5.97 17.15
C CYS A 28 6.09 -5.56 18.50
N LEU A 29 4.77 -5.38 18.62
CA LEU A 29 4.13 -5.06 19.89
C LEU A 29 4.27 -6.22 20.89
N ARG A 30 4.13 -7.48 20.44
CA ARG A 30 4.34 -8.66 21.30
C ARG A 30 5.78 -8.78 21.79
N GLU A 31 6.77 -8.56 20.92
CA GLU A 31 8.19 -8.53 21.27
C GLU A 31 8.49 -7.46 22.34
N GLN A 32 7.73 -6.38 22.36
CA GLN A 32 7.81 -5.31 23.35
C GLN A 32 6.99 -5.57 24.62
N GLY A 33 6.43 -6.78 24.78
CA GLY A 33 5.71 -7.22 25.97
C GLY A 33 4.23 -6.86 26.01
N ASP A 34 3.62 -6.48 24.86
CA ASP A 34 2.18 -6.28 24.77
C ASP A 34 1.42 -7.59 24.54
N GLU A 35 0.23 -7.68 25.11
CA GLU A 35 -0.73 -8.72 24.75
C GLU A 35 -1.51 -8.27 23.51
N VAL A 36 -1.35 -8.97 22.37
CA VAL A 36 -1.97 -8.56 21.11
C VAL A 36 -2.84 -9.68 20.56
N GLU A 37 -4.13 -9.40 20.41
CA GLU A 37 -5.05 -10.23 19.63
C GLU A 37 -5.27 -9.62 18.25
N VAL A 38 -5.33 -10.50 17.22
CA VAL A 38 -5.64 -10.11 15.84
C VAL A 38 -6.93 -10.78 15.41
N LEU A 39 -7.91 -9.98 15.03
CA LEU A 39 -9.23 -10.44 14.61
C LEU A 39 -9.40 -10.23 13.10
N GLY A 40 -9.57 -11.31 12.36
CA GLY A 40 -9.79 -11.28 10.92
C GLY A 40 -10.87 -12.26 10.48
N ARG A 41 -10.82 -12.69 9.21
CA ARG A 41 -11.71 -13.74 8.69
C ARG A 41 -11.16 -15.11 9.04
N GLY A 42 -11.97 -15.97 9.63
CA GLY A 42 -11.60 -17.38 9.91
C GLY A 42 -12.09 -17.90 11.24
N PRO A 43 -11.55 -19.05 11.69
CA PRO A 43 -11.88 -19.63 12.99
C PRO A 43 -11.60 -18.63 14.12
N GLY A 44 -12.62 -18.40 14.96
CA GLY A 44 -12.51 -17.39 16.05
C GLY A 44 -12.78 -15.93 15.64
N GLY A 45 -12.76 -15.62 14.34
CA GLY A 45 -13.05 -14.30 13.77
C GLY A 45 -14.39 -14.23 13.05
N ALA A 46 -14.45 -13.41 11.97
CA ALA A 46 -15.63 -13.26 11.15
C ALA A 46 -15.81 -14.43 10.17
N PRO A 47 -16.96 -15.10 10.13
CA PRO A 47 -17.25 -16.12 9.14
C PRO A 47 -17.61 -15.52 7.76
N GLY A 48 -17.47 -16.30 6.69
CA GLY A 48 -18.01 -16.00 5.38
C GLY A 48 -17.10 -15.20 4.43
N PRO A 49 -17.68 -14.76 3.30
CA PRO A 49 -16.97 -14.05 2.24
C PRO A 49 -16.52 -12.65 2.66
N LYS A 50 -15.50 -12.14 1.97
CA LYS A 50 -14.91 -10.81 2.20
C LYS A 50 -15.93 -9.67 2.18
N LEU A 51 -16.90 -9.75 1.29
CA LEU A 51 -17.94 -8.72 1.12
C LEU A 51 -18.80 -8.51 2.39
N PHE A 52 -19.02 -9.58 3.16
CA PHE A 52 -19.85 -9.53 4.37
C PHE A 52 -19.05 -9.34 5.66
N PHE A 53 -17.74 -9.13 5.55
CA PHE A 53 -16.87 -8.96 6.72
C PHE A 53 -17.37 -7.86 7.67
N PRO A 54 -17.76 -6.66 7.21
CA PRO A 54 -18.22 -5.61 8.13
C PRO A 54 -19.37 -6.06 9.03
N LEU A 55 -20.30 -6.84 8.50
CA LEU A 55 -21.44 -7.38 9.27
C LEU A 55 -21.03 -8.59 10.12
N ALA A 56 -20.26 -9.51 9.54
CA ALA A 56 -19.89 -10.76 10.18
C ALA A 56 -18.88 -10.58 11.34
N VAL A 57 -18.09 -9.50 11.33
CA VAL A 57 -17.09 -9.23 12.37
C VAL A 57 -17.70 -8.70 13.67
N ALA A 58 -18.84 -8.04 13.61
CA ALA A 58 -19.48 -7.36 14.75
C ALA A 58 -19.67 -8.26 16.00
N PRO A 59 -20.25 -9.46 15.89
CA PRO A 59 -20.38 -10.36 17.07
C PRO A 59 -19.03 -10.85 17.61
N ALA A 60 -18.03 -11.03 16.74
CA ALA A 60 -16.70 -11.43 17.16
C ALA A 60 -15.98 -10.29 17.90
N VAL A 61 -16.08 -9.05 17.39
CA VAL A 61 -15.56 -7.84 18.05
C VAL A 61 -16.21 -7.67 19.42
N TRP A 62 -17.53 -7.75 19.52
CA TRP A 62 -18.23 -7.64 20.80
C TRP A 62 -17.72 -8.65 21.84
N ARG A 63 -17.59 -9.92 21.44
CA ARG A 63 -17.03 -10.97 22.31
C ARG A 63 -15.58 -10.72 22.69
N ALA A 64 -14.74 -10.34 21.71
CA ALA A 64 -13.34 -10.07 21.95
C ALA A 64 -13.15 -8.89 22.93
N VAL A 65 -13.82 -7.77 22.70
CA VAL A 65 -13.72 -6.58 23.56
C VAL A 65 -14.14 -6.88 25.00
N ARG A 66 -15.21 -7.65 25.19
CA ARG A 66 -15.68 -8.02 26.55
C ARG A 66 -14.76 -9.01 27.25
N ARG A 67 -14.20 -9.99 26.53
CA ARG A 67 -13.32 -11.03 27.08
C ARG A 67 -11.92 -10.49 27.34
N PHE A 68 -11.33 -9.85 26.34
CA PHE A 68 -9.94 -9.41 26.33
C PHE A 68 -9.73 -8.07 27.03
N ARG A 69 -10.79 -7.23 27.12
CA ARG A 69 -10.75 -5.86 27.70
C ARG A 69 -9.54 -5.08 27.20
N PRO A 70 -9.43 -4.83 25.89
CA PRO A 70 -8.27 -4.16 25.30
C PRO A 70 -8.16 -2.72 25.79
N HIS A 71 -6.94 -2.20 25.91
CA HIS A 71 -6.70 -0.77 26.15
C HIS A 71 -6.80 0.01 24.83
N VAL A 72 -6.41 -0.63 23.71
CA VAL A 72 -6.49 -0.07 22.36
C VAL A 72 -7.16 -1.07 21.43
N VAL A 73 -8.10 -0.58 20.64
CA VAL A 73 -8.67 -1.32 19.50
C VAL A 73 -8.34 -0.56 18.24
N GLN A 74 -7.62 -1.19 17.31
CA GLN A 74 -7.35 -0.61 16.00
C GLN A 74 -8.12 -1.32 14.90
N VAL A 75 -8.89 -0.56 14.14
CA VAL A 75 -9.57 -1.02 12.93
C VAL A 75 -8.80 -0.58 11.69
N HIS A 76 -8.82 -1.43 10.66
CA HIS A 76 -8.13 -1.15 9.41
C HIS A 76 -9.14 -0.97 8.29
N GLU A 77 -8.95 0.11 7.52
CA GLU A 77 -9.73 0.45 6.34
C GLU A 77 -11.22 0.75 6.62
N SER A 78 -11.95 1.10 5.58
CA SER A 78 -13.40 1.33 5.62
C SER A 78 -14.20 0.10 6.06
N ASP A 79 -13.67 -1.09 5.84
CA ASP A 79 -14.29 -2.36 6.25
C ASP A 79 -14.41 -2.49 7.79
N GLY A 80 -13.67 -1.66 8.55
CA GLY A 80 -13.73 -1.56 10.00
C GLY A 80 -14.90 -0.74 10.56
N ALA A 81 -15.74 -0.10 9.73
CA ALA A 81 -16.76 0.84 10.20
C ALA A 81 -17.72 0.25 11.24
N LEU A 82 -18.29 -0.93 10.98
CA LEU A 82 -19.20 -1.55 11.93
C LEU A 82 -18.47 -2.05 13.18
N ALA A 83 -17.25 -2.54 13.03
CA ALA A 83 -16.40 -2.88 14.19
C ALA A 83 -16.14 -1.65 15.06
N ALA A 84 -15.85 -0.50 14.49
CA ALA A 84 -15.67 0.77 15.20
C ALA A 84 -16.92 1.16 16.00
N LEU A 85 -18.11 1.09 15.37
CA LEU A 85 -19.37 1.36 16.05
C LEU A 85 -19.66 0.38 17.19
N VAL A 86 -19.36 -0.90 17.01
CA VAL A 86 -19.50 -1.92 18.06
C VAL A 86 -18.55 -1.63 19.23
N VAL A 87 -17.31 -1.25 18.97
CA VAL A 87 -16.36 -0.84 20.03
C VAL A 87 -16.87 0.38 20.79
N LYS A 88 -17.37 1.40 20.09
CA LYS A 88 -17.97 2.58 20.75
C LYS A 88 -19.17 2.20 21.64
N ALA A 89 -20.06 1.33 21.16
CA ALA A 89 -21.18 0.86 21.95
C ALA A 89 -20.71 0.04 23.17
N ALA A 90 -19.73 -0.84 23.00
CA ALA A 90 -19.17 -1.65 24.07
C ALA A 90 -18.42 -0.82 25.13
N ALA A 91 -17.77 0.26 24.70
CA ALA A 91 -17.02 1.17 25.58
C ALA A 91 -17.89 1.83 26.66
N ALA A 92 -19.20 1.91 26.47
CA ALA A 92 -20.14 2.39 27.47
C ALA A 92 -20.28 1.43 28.68
N TRP A 93 -19.84 0.19 28.55
CA TRP A 93 -20.03 -0.90 29.52
C TRP A 93 -18.72 -1.54 29.99
N ILE A 94 -17.58 -0.99 29.57
CA ILE A 94 -16.24 -1.57 29.85
C ILE A 94 -15.31 -0.49 30.40
N GLU A 95 -14.68 -0.80 31.53
CA GLU A 95 -13.64 0.03 32.10
C GLU A 95 -12.31 -0.76 32.21
N PRO A 96 -11.16 -0.15 31.89
CA PRO A 96 -11.05 1.18 31.28
C PRO A 96 -11.64 1.21 29.88
N ARG A 97 -12.17 2.35 29.44
CA ARG A 97 -12.67 2.55 28.08
C ARG A 97 -11.52 2.38 27.08
N PRO A 98 -11.64 1.50 26.08
CA PRO A 98 -10.60 1.32 25.07
C PRO A 98 -10.47 2.56 24.17
N LEU A 99 -9.25 2.95 23.86
CA LEU A 99 -8.96 3.89 22.77
C LEU A 99 -9.28 3.23 21.44
N LEU A 100 -10.13 3.83 20.63
CA LEU A 100 -10.45 3.36 19.29
C LEU A 100 -9.56 4.07 18.28
N SER A 101 -8.68 3.34 17.63
CA SER A 101 -7.83 3.82 16.54
C SER A 101 -8.33 3.30 15.18
N ALA A 102 -8.21 4.10 14.14
CA ALA A 102 -8.47 3.71 12.75
C ALA A 102 -7.24 3.98 11.89
N LEU A 103 -6.72 2.95 11.19
CA LEU A 103 -5.65 3.09 10.21
C LEU A 103 -6.21 2.98 8.79
N LEU A 104 -6.12 4.07 8.03
CA LEU A 104 -6.62 4.21 6.68
C LEU A 104 -5.46 4.30 5.69
N GLN A 105 -5.25 3.27 4.87
CA GLN A 105 -4.12 3.16 3.94
C GLN A 105 -4.28 4.04 2.70
N VAL A 106 -5.50 4.43 2.39
CA VAL A 106 -5.86 5.25 1.22
C VAL A 106 -7.09 6.11 1.52
N SER A 107 -7.23 7.25 0.81
CA SER A 107 -8.53 7.90 0.67
C SER A 107 -9.32 7.23 -0.45
N TYR A 108 -10.51 6.72 -0.15
CA TYR A 108 -11.39 6.14 -1.18
C TYR A 108 -11.96 7.19 -2.13
N VAL A 109 -11.92 8.45 -1.77
CA VAL A 109 -12.25 9.58 -2.66
C VAL A 109 -11.19 9.69 -3.74
N GLU A 110 -9.91 9.67 -3.36
CA GLU A 110 -8.79 9.71 -4.31
C GLU A 110 -8.73 8.43 -5.15
N GLU A 111 -8.98 7.26 -4.57
CA GLU A 111 -9.06 6.01 -5.33
C GLU A 111 -10.19 6.05 -6.37
N LEU A 112 -11.35 6.65 -6.04
CA LEU A 112 -12.45 6.89 -6.97
C LEU A 112 -12.03 7.77 -8.14
N TRP A 113 -11.34 8.89 -7.86
CA TRP A 113 -10.87 9.82 -8.89
C TRP A 113 -9.76 9.22 -9.76
N ALA A 114 -8.96 8.32 -9.22
CA ALA A 114 -7.95 7.59 -9.96
C ALA A 114 -8.54 6.56 -10.97
N VAL A 115 -9.83 6.21 -10.86
CA VAL A 115 -10.54 5.38 -11.84
C VAL A 115 -11.07 6.26 -12.98
N ARG A 116 -10.17 6.67 -13.88
CA ARG A 116 -10.43 7.48 -15.05
C ARG A 116 -9.59 7.03 -16.24
N PRO A 117 -9.87 7.46 -17.48
CA PRO A 117 -8.96 7.23 -18.59
C PRO A 117 -7.56 7.77 -18.30
N LEU A 118 -6.54 7.00 -18.62
CA LEU A 118 -5.15 7.47 -18.64
C LEU A 118 -4.92 8.25 -19.93
N VAL A 119 -4.35 9.44 -19.82
CA VAL A 119 -4.09 10.32 -20.94
C VAL A 119 -2.66 10.84 -20.91
N ALA A 120 -2.04 10.99 -22.09
CA ALA A 120 -0.79 11.69 -22.28
C ALA A 120 -1.01 12.74 -23.38
N GLY A 121 -1.04 14.02 -22.99
CA GLY A 121 -1.53 15.08 -23.88
C GLY A 121 -2.95 14.78 -24.35
N GLU A 122 -3.15 14.75 -25.67
CA GLU A 122 -4.44 14.41 -26.29
C GLU A 122 -4.68 12.90 -26.48
N ARG A 123 -3.68 12.06 -26.21
CA ARG A 123 -3.75 10.61 -26.45
C ARG A 123 -4.32 9.87 -25.26
N VAL A 124 -5.35 9.05 -25.48
CA VAL A 124 -5.87 8.10 -24.50
C VAL A 124 -5.02 6.84 -24.51
N LEU A 125 -4.26 6.62 -23.46
CA LEU A 125 -3.40 5.44 -23.29
C LEU A 125 -4.17 4.22 -22.79
N GLY A 126 -5.18 4.46 -21.95
CA GLY A 126 -5.99 3.42 -21.33
C GLY A 126 -7.35 3.92 -20.88
N ARG A 127 -8.31 2.99 -20.69
CA ARG A 127 -9.64 3.29 -20.15
C ARG A 127 -9.99 2.30 -19.02
N PRO A 128 -10.80 2.70 -18.02
CA PRO A 128 -11.27 1.78 -16.99
C PRO A 128 -12.01 0.59 -17.59
N GLY A 129 -11.83 -0.59 -16.98
CA GLY A 129 -12.58 -1.79 -17.29
C GLY A 129 -13.94 -1.84 -16.60
N GLY A 130 -14.74 -2.86 -16.92
CA GLY A 130 -16.10 -3.00 -16.36
C GLY A 130 -16.11 -3.17 -14.84
N VAL A 131 -15.14 -3.88 -14.27
CA VAL A 131 -15.01 -4.07 -12.82
C VAL A 131 -14.66 -2.75 -12.12
N GLU A 132 -13.77 -1.92 -12.73
CA GLU A 132 -13.40 -0.60 -12.21
C GLU A 132 -14.56 0.39 -12.30
N LEU A 133 -15.34 0.36 -13.37
CA LEU A 133 -16.56 1.18 -13.48
C LEU A 133 -17.61 0.75 -12.45
N ARG A 134 -17.78 -0.56 -12.19
CA ARG A 134 -18.62 -1.05 -11.10
C ARG A 134 -18.08 -0.62 -9.73
N PHE A 135 -16.76 -0.65 -9.52
CA PHE A 135 -16.15 -0.09 -8.32
C PHE A 135 -16.53 1.39 -8.19
N ARG A 136 -16.29 2.20 -9.22
CA ARG A 136 -16.56 3.64 -9.22
C ARG A 136 -18.00 3.98 -8.85
N TRP A 137 -18.97 3.28 -9.43
CA TRP A 137 -20.39 3.63 -9.30
C TRP A 137 -21.12 2.95 -8.13
N LEU A 138 -20.66 1.78 -7.70
CA LEU A 138 -21.36 1.00 -6.68
C LEU A 138 -20.55 0.87 -5.38
N LYS A 139 -19.28 0.52 -5.49
CA LYS A 139 -18.47 0.17 -4.32
C LYS A 139 -17.82 1.38 -3.66
N ALA A 140 -17.23 2.28 -4.46
CA ALA A 140 -16.52 3.42 -3.92
C ALA A 140 -17.40 4.38 -3.11
N PRO A 141 -18.64 4.73 -3.52
CA PRO A 141 -19.52 5.57 -2.69
C PRO A 141 -19.80 4.94 -1.31
N LEU A 142 -20.02 3.63 -1.27
CA LEU A 142 -20.19 2.91 0.00
C LEU A 142 -18.92 2.91 0.83
N GLN A 143 -17.75 2.67 0.21
CA GLN A 143 -16.46 2.68 0.93
C GLN A 143 -16.11 4.09 1.44
N ILE A 144 -16.44 5.15 0.71
CA ILE A 144 -16.29 6.53 1.17
C ILE A 144 -17.15 6.76 2.42
N LEU A 145 -18.44 6.39 2.38
CA LEU A 145 -19.32 6.51 3.53
C LEU A 145 -18.80 5.72 4.73
N LEU A 146 -18.42 4.46 4.53
CA LEU A 146 -17.88 3.62 5.59
C LEU A 146 -16.55 4.16 6.13
N GLY A 147 -15.67 4.69 5.26
CA GLY A 147 -14.43 5.36 5.64
C GLY A 147 -14.69 6.59 6.52
N GLN A 148 -15.68 7.41 6.16
CA GLN A 148 -16.11 8.55 6.99
C GLN A 148 -16.65 8.11 8.34
N VAL A 149 -17.47 7.05 8.39
CA VAL A 149 -17.98 6.49 9.66
C VAL A 149 -16.83 5.98 10.51
N THR A 150 -15.87 5.24 9.92
CA THR A 150 -14.69 4.72 10.61
C THR A 150 -13.86 5.85 11.20
N ALA A 151 -13.51 6.84 10.37
CA ALA A 151 -12.67 7.96 10.78
C ALA A 151 -13.31 8.81 11.88
N ARG A 152 -14.61 9.13 11.76
CA ARG A 152 -15.32 9.95 12.76
C ARG A 152 -15.68 9.19 14.05
N ALA A 153 -15.78 7.87 13.99
CA ALA A 153 -15.96 7.06 15.18
C ALA A 153 -14.65 6.87 15.98
N ALA A 154 -13.51 6.93 15.34
CA ALA A 154 -12.22 6.75 16.00
C ALA A 154 -11.84 7.91 16.92
N ASP A 155 -11.15 7.60 18.00
CA ASP A 155 -10.53 8.58 18.91
C ASP A 155 -9.15 8.99 18.36
N LEU A 156 -8.54 8.15 17.51
CA LEU A 156 -7.26 8.37 16.84
C LEU A 156 -7.35 7.87 15.39
N VAL A 157 -7.14 8.76 14.42
CA VAL A 157 -7.08 8.40 12.99
C VAL A 157 -5.63 8.42 12.53
N LEU A 158 -5.24 7.40 11.77
CA LEU A 158 -3.86 7.18 11.32
C LEU A 158 -3.83 6.92 9.82
N ALA A 159 -2.74 7.31 9.16
CA ALA A 159 -2.47 7.09 7.74
C ALA A 159 -1.00 6.69 7.52
N PRO A 160 -0.66 6.05 6.36
CA PRO A 160 0.70 5.58 6.12
C PRO A 160 1.68 6.67 5.68
N SER A 161 1.19 7.84 5.28
CA SER A 161 2.00 8.95 4.78
C SER A 161 1.34 10.29 5.11
N ALA A 162 2.10 11.37 5.12
CA ALA A 162 1.57 12.71 5.33
C ALA A 162 0.60 13.11 4.19
N ALA A 163 0.90 12.71 2.96
CA ALA A 163 -0.01 12.91 1.83
C ALA A 163 -1.36 12.22 2.07
N THR A 164 -1.36 10.93 2.43
CA THR A 164 -2.60 10.20 2.73
C THR A 164 -3.30 10.78 3.96
N ALA A 165 -2.56 11.24 4.98
CA ALA A 165 -3.14 11.90 6.15
C ALA A 165 -3.90 13.17 5.74
N ALA A 166 -3.32 14.01 4.90
CA ALA A 166 -3.96 15.22 4.37
C ALA A 166 -5.20 14.89 3.52
N GLU A 167 -5.13 13.84 2.68
CA GLU A 167 -6.26 13.35 1.89
C GLU A 167 -7.41 12.88 2.80
N VAL A 168 -7.12 12.04 3.79
CA VAL A 168 -8.10 11.50 4.74
C VAL A 168 -8.73 12.63 5.57
N SER A 169 -7.93 13.57 6.08
CA SER A 169 -8.42 14.73 6.83
C SER A 169 -9.41 15.54 5.99
N ARG A 170 -9.03 15.92 4.78
CA ARG A 170 -9.88 16.66 3.85
C ARG A 170 -11.16 15.92 3.46
N ASP A 171 -11.03 14.65 3.05
CA ASP A 171 -12.11 13.88 2.41
C ASP A 171 -13.11 13.33 3.42
N TYR A 172 -12.63 13.00 4.63
CA TYR A 172 -13.46 12.45 5.69
C TYR A 172 -13.83 13.47 6.78
N ARG A 173 -13.28 14.70 6.67
CA ARG A 173 -13.54 15.83 7.59
C ARG A 173 -13.20 15.44 9.03
N VAL A 174 -11.96 15.05 9.24
CA VAL A 174 -11.36 14.82 10.56
C VAL A 174 -10.18 15.79 10.73
N ASP A 175 -10.08 16.40 11.90
CA ASP A 175 -9.17 17.53 12.12
C ASP A 175 -7.71 17.06 12.20
N GLU A 176 -7.46 15.91 12.82
CA GLU A 176 -6.11 15.39 13.03
C GLU A 176 -5.97 13.95 12.55
N VAL A 177 -4.95 13.70 11.73
CA VAL A 177 -4.59 12.37 11.24
C VAL A 177 -3.11 12.14 11.50
N GLY A 178 -2.79 11.20 12.38
CA GLY A 178 -1.41 10.82 12.66
C GLY A 178 -0.79 10.00 11.52
N VAL A 179 0.54 10.03 11.43
CA VAL A 179 1.26 9.27 10.40
C VAL A 179 1.99 8.10 11.01
N ILE A 180 1.72 6.89 10.49
CA ILE A 180 2.45 5.67 10.79
C ILE A 180 2.88 5.04 9.47
N PRO A 181 4.17 5.15 9.10
CA PRO A 181 4.63 4.65 7.82
C PRO A 181 4.46 3.13 7.71
N ASN A 182 4.15 2.66 6.52
CA ASN A 182 4.27 1.24 6.21
C ASN A 182 5.73 0.80 6.36
N ALA A 183 5.95 -0.48 6.65
CA ALA A 183 7.26 -1.02 6.94
C ALA A 183 7.56 -2.28 6.10
N THR A 184 8.82 -2.61 5.96
CA THR A 184 9.31 -3.84 5.29
C THR A 184 10.44 -4.48 6.08
N GLY A 185 10.81 -5.72 5.72
CA GLY A 185 11.87 -6.46 6.41
C GLY A 185 11.41 -7.15 7.70
N GLY A 186 10.12 -7.47 7.82
CA GLY A 186 9.53 -8.14 8.99
C GLY A 186 9.62 -9.65 8.95
N LEU A 187 8.93 -10.29 9.92
CA LEU A 187 9.04 -11.70 10.33
C LEU A 187 8.60 -12.75 9.29
N ILE A 188 7.85 -12.39 8.26
CA ILE A 188 7.41 -13.35 7.25
C ILE A 188 8.40 -13.34 6.08
N VAL A 189 9.51 -14.02 6.27
CA VAL A 189 10.52 -14.19 5.23
C VAL A 189 10.31 -15.55 4.57
N GLU A 190 9.49 -15.58 3.49
CA GLU A 190 9.61 -16.69 2.56
C GLU A 190 11.02 -16.63 1.95
N PRO A 191 11.76 -17.76 1.85
CA PRO A 191 13.06 -17.75 1.18
C PRO A 191 12.88 -17.23 -0.25
N ALA A 192 13.84 -16.41 -0.71
CA ALA A 192 13.86 -15.97 -2.09
C ALA A 192 13.96 -17.20 -2.99
N GLY A 193 13.08 -17.28 -3.99
CA GLY A 193 13.21 -18.27 -5.04
C GLY A 193 14.46 -18.01 -5.89
N GLU A 194 14.80 -18.92 -6.78
CA GLU A 194 15.85 -18.70 -7.77
C GLU A 194 15.44 -17.58 -8.74
N VAL A 195 16.40 -16.75 -9.14
CA VAL A 195 16.20 -15.72 -10.16
C VAL A 195 16.02 -16.42 -11.52
N GLU A 196 14.83 -16.37 -12.07
CA GLU A 196 14.54 -16.96 -13.38
C GLU A 196 15.13 -16.07 -14.50
N GLY A 197 16.04 -16.62 -15.30
CA GLY A 197 16.63 -15.97 -16.48
C GLY A 197 17.66 -14.87 -16.14
N GLU A 198 18.13 -14.17 -17.17
CA GLU A 198 19.20 -13.18 -17.03
C GLU A 198 18.75 -11.95 -16.22
N PRO A 199 19.64 -11.45 -15.31
CA PRO A 199 19.38 -10.21 -14.58
C PRO A 199 19.47 -8.96 -15.50
N GLY A 200 19.06 -7.80 -14.96
CA GLY A 200 19.14 -6.51 -15.67
C GLY A 200 17.84 -6.08 -16.35
N TYR A 201 16.75 -6.74 -16.09
CA TYR A 201 15.42 -6.37 -16.60
C TYR A 201 14.76 -5.26 -15.77
N LEU A 202 13.85 -4.53 -16.38
CA LEU A 202 12.90 -3.67 -15.67
C LEU A 202 11.80 -4.52 -15.04
N LEU A 203 11.37 -4.19 -13.84
CA LEU A 203 10.36 -4.96 -13.12
C LEU A 203 9.16 -4.10 -12.75
N TYR A 204 7.98 -4.59 -13.04
CA TYR A 204 6.72 -4.11 -12.46
C TYR A 204 6.14 -5.19 -11.55
N VAL A 205 5.67 -4.81 -10.36
CA VAL A 205 4.96 -5.70 -9.44
C VAL A 205 3.68 -5.03 -8.96
N GLY A 206 2.53 -5.65 -9.22
CA GLY A 206 1.26 -5.11 -8.75
C GLY A 206 0.04 -5.64 -9.49
N ARG A 207 -1.15 -5.22 -9.03
CA ARG A 207 -2.40 -5.57 -9.71
C ARG A 207 -2.50 -4.85 -11.05
N LEU A 208 -2.98 -5.55 -12.08
CA LEU A 208 -3.19 -4.97 -13.40
C LEU A 208 -4.54 -4.24 -13.46
N ARG A 209 -4.52 -2.97 -13.02
CA ARG A 209 -5.65 -2.04 -13.02
C ARG A 209 -5.23 -0.72 -13.67
N ILE A 210 -6.22 0.06 -14.15
CA ILE A 210 -5.98 1.33 -14.83
C ILE A 210 -5.08 2.27 -14.03
N ARG A 211 -5.39 2.47 -12.74
CA ARG A 211 -4.64 3.38 -11.86
C ARG A 211 -3.17 2.98 -11.61
N LYS A 212 -2.79 1.76 -11.98
CA LYS A 212 -1.41 1.27 -11.86
C LYS A 212 -0.53 1.64 -13.05
N GLY A 213 -1.10 2.21 -14.11
CA GLY A 213 -0.39 2.88 -15.18
C GLY A 213 0.48 1.98 -16.07
N VAL A 214 0.24 0.67 -16.13
CA VAL A 214 1.05 -0.25 -16.96
C VAL A 214 0.97 0.12 -18.43
N GLU A 215 -0.14 0.71 -18.87
CA GLU A 215 -0.30 1.25 -20.23
C GLU A 215 0.73 2.35 -20.54
N VAL A 216 1.04 3.20 -19.56
CA VAL A 216 2.07 4.25 -19.64
C VAL A 216 3.46 3.62 -19.74
N LEU A 217 3.71 2.58 -18.93
CA LEU A 217 4.98 1.85 -18.94
C LEU A 217 5.25 1.17 -20.29
N LEU A 218 4.24 0.56 -20.90
CA LEU A 218 4.40 -0.05 -22.24
C LEU A 218 4.74 1.00 -23.32
N GLU A 219 4.11 2.18 -23.29
CA GLU A 219 4.45 3.29 -24.19
C GLU A 219 5.89 3.80 -23.97
N ALA A 220 6.28 3.95 -22.70
CA ALA A 220 7.65 4.35 -22.34
C ALA A 220 8.67 3.31 -22.82
N LEU A 221 8.41 2.03 -22.58
CA LEU A 221 9.32 0.94 -23.01
C LEU A 221 9.52 0.92 -24.52
N ARG A 222 8.46 1.18 -25.32
CA ARG A 222 8.60 1.29 -26.79
C ARG A 222 9.63 2.33 -27.20
N GLN A 223 9.67 3.47 -26.49
CA GLN A 223 10.66 4.51 -26.75
C GLN A 223 12.07 4.08 -26.31
N VAL A 224 12.16 3.43 -25.14
CA VAL A 224 13.44 2.91 -24.58
C VAL A 224 14.07 1.90 -25.55
N LEU A 225 13.30 0.99 -26.14
CA LEU A 225 13.83 -0.03 -27.06
C LEU A 225 14.46 0.55 -28.33
N GLY A 226 14.09 1.77 -28.72
CA GLY A 226 14.75 2.47 -29.83
C GLY A 226 16.24 2.76 -29.56
N ARG A 227 16.63 2.90 -28.29
CA ARG A 227 18.01 3.15 -27.86
C ARG A 227 18.67 1.94 -27.18
N PHE A 228 17.89 1.11 -26.50
CA PHE A 228 18.32 -0.07 -25.77
C PHE A 228 17.53 -1.31 -26.26
N PRO A 229 17.86 -1.86 -27.45
CA PRO A 229 17.09 -2.97 -28.04
C PRO A 229 17.07 -4.25 -27.18
N ALA A 230 18.04 -4.43 -26.30
CA ALA A 230 18.13 -5.57 -25.37
C ALA A 230 17.35 -5.36 -24.06
N ALA A 231 16.75 -4.20 -23.86
CA ALA A 231 15.97 -3.94 -22.67
C ALA A 231 14.75 -4.86 -22.59
N SER A 232 14.46 -5.37 -21.39
CA SER A 232 13.31 -6.23 -21.16
C SER A 232 12.51 -5.79 -19.95
N LEU A 233 11.22 -6.14 -19.94
CA LEU A 233 10.29 -5.83 -18.85
C LEU A 233 9.59 -7.10 -18.39
N ARG A 234 9.63 -7.34 -17.10
CA ARG A 234 8.85 -8.37 -16.42
C ARG A 234 7.70 -7.75 -15.65
N ILE A 235 6.50 -8.25 -15.90
CA ILE A 235 5.27 -7.78 -15.25
C ILE A 235 4.76 -8.90 -14.34
N ALA A 236 5.03 -8.76 -13.03
CA ALA A 236 4.56 -9.67 -11.99
C ALA A 236 3.25 -9.15 -11.41
N GLY A 237 2.17 -9.84 -11.70
CA GLY A 237 0.83 -9.48 -11.24
C GLY A 237 -0.27 -9.96 -12.18
N ASP A 238 -1.50 -9.78 -11.71
CA ASP A 238 -2.70 -10.11 -12.46
C ASP A 238 -3.81 -9.10 -12.18
N GLY A 239 -4.84 -9.08 -13.01
CA GLY A 239 -5.96 -8.16 -12.87
C GLY A 239 -6.80 -8.05 -14.12
N GLU A 240 -7.87 -7.28 -14.04
CA GLU A 240 -8.85 -7.15 -15.12
C GLU A 240 -8.28 -6.55 -16.43
N HIS A 241 -7.17 -5.81 -16.32
CA HIS A 241 -6.51 -5.21 -17.50
C HIS A 241 -5.53 -6.15 -18.20
N ARG A 242 -5.27 -7.36 -17.69
CA ARG A 242 -4.26 -8.26 -18.26
C ARG A 242 -4.43 -8.49 -19.75
N THR A 243 -5.59 -8.95 -20.19
CA THR A 243 -5.86 -9.24 -21.61
C THR A 243 -5.68 -8.01 -22.50
N ARG A 244 -6.07 -6.84 -21.98
CA ARG A 244 -5.90 -5.56 -22.69
C ARG A 244 -4.45 -5.15 -22.80
N LEU A 245 -3.68 -5.31 -21.74
CA LEU A 245 -2.25 -5.01 -21.71
C LEU A 245 -1.46 -5.97 -22.62
N GLU A 246 -1.83 -7.25 -22.66
CA GLU A 246 -1.25 -8.22 -23.59
C GLU A 246 -1.52 -7.82 -25.05
N ARG A 247 -2.75 -7.41 -25.37
CA ARG A 247 -3.05 -6.87 -26.73
C ARG A 247 -2.24 -5.61 -27.02
N LYS A 248 -2.17 -4.65 -26.09
CA LYS A 248 -1.37 -3.44 -26.25
C LYS A 248 0.12 -3.76 -26.45
N ARG A 249 0.65 -4.77 -25.75
CA ARG A 249 2.01 -5.29 -26.00
C ARG A 249 2.20 -5.72 -27.46
N GLU A 250 1.25 -6.49 -28.02
CA GLU A 250 1.29 -6.91 -29.42
C GLU A 250 1.19 -5.72 -30.39
N ASP A 251 0.21 -4.83 -30.17
CA ASP A 251 -0.02 -3.64 -30.99
C ASP A 251 1.21 -2.70 -31.04
N LEU A 252 2.00 -2.67 -29.97
CA LEU A 252 3.24 -1.89 -29.87
C LEU A 252 4.49 -2.65 -30.34
N GLY A 253 4.36 -3.92 -30.74
CA GLY A 253 5.49 -4.76 -31.15
C GLY A 253 6.43 -5.15 -30.01
N LEU A 254 5.94 -5.18 -28.76
CA LEU A 254 6.75 -5.42 -27.56
C LEU A 254 6.80 -6.88 -27.11
N ALA A 255 6.23 -7.82 -27.88
CA ALA A 255 6.16 -9.23 -27.49
C ALA A 255 7.52 -9.85 -27.12
N PRO A 256 8.63 -9.56 -27.84
CA PRO A 256 9.94 -10.11 -27.47
C PRO A 256 10.53 -9.54 -26.17
N ALA A 257 10.15 -8.31 -25.81
CA ALA A 257 10.74 -7.57 -24.69
C ALA A 257 9.91 -7.60 -23.40
N VAL A 258 8.63 -8.02 -23.44
CA VAL A 258 7.71 -7.95 -22.29
C VAL A 258 7.16 -9.31 -21.92
N SER A 259 7.37 -9.72 -20.68
CA SER A 259 6.86 -10.97 -20.13
C SER A 259 5.84 -10.71 -19.02
N PHE A 260 4.64 -11.32 -19.14
CA PHE A 260 3.62 -11.33 -18.09
C PHE A 260 3.76 -12.60 -17.24
N LEU A 261 4.21 -12.47 -16.00
CA LEU A 261 4.50 -13.59 -15.10
C LEU A 261 3.27 -14.09 -14.31
N GLY A 262 2.15 -13.37 -14.39
CA GLY A 262 0.97 -13.66 -13.59
C GLY A 262 1.17 -13.33 -12.11
N LYS A 263 0.28 -13.84 -11.26
CA LYS A 263 0.34 -13.63 -9.81
C LYS A 263 1.56 -14.34 -9.22
N CYS A 264 2.42 -13.60 -8.53
CA CYS A 264 3.62 -14.10 -7.86
C CYS A 264 3.44 -14.04 -6.33
N GLY A 265 3.94 -15.05 -5.61
CA GLY A 265 4.07 -15.03 -4.16
C GLY A 265 5.25 -14.17 -3.70
N ALA A 266 5.33 -13.88 -2.41
CA ALA A 266 6.36 -13.00 -1.84
C ALA A 266 7.80 -13.48 -2.11
N GLY A 267 8.08 -14.78 -1.99
CA GLY A 267 9.39 -15.35 -2.28
C GLY A 267 9.81 -15.14 -3.74
N ARG A 268 8.87 -15.30 -4.69
CA ARG A 268 9.15 -15.05 -6.12
C ARG A 268 9.32 -13.57 -6.41
N VAL A 269 8.54 -12.69 -5.79
CA VAL A 269 8.72 -11.22 -5.92
C VAL A 269 10.10 -10.81 -5.44
N ARG A 270 10.56 -11.34 -4.31
CA ARG A 270 11.91 -11.07 -3.79
C ARG A 270 13.01 -11.56 -4.75
N ALA A 271 12.88 -12.76 -5.32
CA ALA A 271 13.81 -13.25 -6.32
C ALA A 271 13.84 -12.33 -7.56
N LEU A 272 12.66 -11.92 -8.05
CA LEU A 272 12.56 -10.99 -9.17
C LEU A 272 13.18 -9.63 -8.88
N LEU A 273 13.03 -9.10 -7.67
CA LEU A 273 13.70 -7.86 -7.25
C LEU A 273 15.23 -8.05 -7.30
N GLY A 274 15.77 -9.18 -6.81
CA GLY A 274 17.21 -9.43 -6.81
C GLY A 274 17.86 -9.43 -8.19
N GLY A 275 17.11 -9.64 -9.28
CA GLY A 275 17.61 -9.58 -10.66
C GLY A 275 17.22 -8.32 -11.42
N ALA A 276 16.44 -7.43 -10.85
CA ALA A 276 15.91 -6.24 -11.53
C ALA A 276 16.92 -5.10 -11.61
N ALA A 277 17.03 -4.45 -12.76
CA ALA A 277 17.77 -3.19 -12.92
C ALA A 277 17.06 -2.03 -12.22
N ALA A 278 15.71 -2.03 -12.22
CA ALA A 278 14.88 -1.12 -11.45
C ALA A 278 13.48 -1.68 -11.27
N LEU A 279 12.82 -1.32 -10.15
CA LEU A 279 11.38 -1.43 -10.01
C LEU A 279 10.71 -0.20 -10.65
N VAL A 280 9.65 -0.41 -11.44
CA VAL A 280 8.90 0.66 -12.09
C VAL A 280 7.48 0.73 -11.53
N VAL A 281 7.07 1.91 -11.02
CA VAL A 281 5.76 2.14 -10.40
C VAL A 281 5.09 3.35 -11.06
N PRO A 282 4.46 3.19 -12.23
CA PRO A 282 3.89 4.27 -13.03
C PRO A 282 2.45 4.61 -12.61
N SER A 283 2.14 4.44 -11.34
CA SER A 283 0.78 4.58 -10.80
C SER A 283 0.28 6.02 -10.84
N THR A 284 -1.04 6.20 -10.92
CA THR A 284 -1.69 7.51 -10.81
C THR A 284 -2.15 7.82 -9.39
N TYR A 285 -2.16 6.83 -8.52
CA TYR A 285 -2.48 6.97 -7.10
C TYR A 285 -1.91 5.81 -6.28
N GLU A 286 -1.26 6.13 -5.16
CA GLU A 286 -0.73 5.19 -4.16
C GLU A 286 -0.73 5.85 -2.77
N GLY A 287 -1.13 5.12 -1.73
CA GLY A 287 -0.89 5.59 -0.36
C GLY A 287 0.61 5.55 -0.02
N MET A 288 1.09 4.40 0.41
CA MET A 288 2.53 4.09 0.56
C MET A 288 2.73 2.63 0.11
N PRO A 289 3.15 2.40 -1.15
CA PRO A 289 3.18 1.06 -1.72
C PRO A 289 4.31 0.22 -1.13
N LEU A 290 3.99 -0.95 -0.56
CA LEU A 290 4.96 -1.87 0.06
C LEU A 290 6.03 -2.33 -0.92
N VAL A 291 5.66 -2.56 -2.19
CA VAL A 291 6.62 -3.02 -3.20
C VAL A 291 7.76 -2.01 -3.43
N VAL A 292 7.52 -0.72 -3.20
CA VAL A 292 8.58 0.31 -3.24
C VAL A 292 9.55 0.10 -2.09
N LEU A 293 9.03 -0.11 -0.87
CA LEU A 293 9.84 -0.40 0.30
C LEU A 293 10.62 -1.72 0.13
N GLU A 294 9.98 -2.75 -0.41
CA GLU A 294 10.61 -4.05 -0.70
C GLU A 294 11.75 -3.94 -1.72
N ALA A 295 11.56 -3.15 -2.78
CA ALA A 295 12.60 -2.90 -3.78
C ALA A 295 13.78 -2.14 -3.18
N MET A 296 13.49 -1.07 -2.43
CA MET A 296 14.53 -0.30 -1.76
C MET A 296 15.28 -1.15 -0.72
N ASP A 297 14.59 -2.00 0.03
CA ASP A 297 15.21 -2.94 0.99
C ASP A 297 16.14 -3.94 0.29
N ALA A 298 15.76 -4.38 -0.92
CA ALA A 298 16.59 -5.22 -1.76
C ALA A 298 17.77 -4.47 -2.43
N GLY A 299 17.90 -3.16 -2.23
CA GLY A 299 18.89 -2.33 -2.90
C GLY A 299 18.59 -2.05 -4.37
N VAL A 300 17.35 -2.28 -4.82
CA VAL A 300 16.89 -2.04 -6.18
C VAL A 300 16.39 -0.61 -6.32
N PRO A 301 16.91 0.17 -7.27
CA PRO A 301 16.43 1.53 -7.47
C PRO A 301 14.99 1.55 -7.98
N VAL A 302 14.26 2.62 -7.65
CA VAL A 302 12.86 2.79 -8.01
C VAL A 302 12.70 3.91 -9.02
N VAL A 303 11.95 3.65 -10.10
CA VAL A 303 11.44 4.67 -11.02
C VAL A 303 9.92 4.74 -10.83
N ALA A 304 9.42 5.85 -10.30
CA ALA A 304 8.01 5.94 -9.94
C ALA A 304 7.36 7.27 -10.34
N SER A 305 6.04 7.26 -10.48
CA SER A 305 5.27 8.50 -10.60
C SER A 305 5.29 9.27 -9.29
N ARG A 306 5.38 10.61 -9.38
CA ARG A 306 5.32 11.54 -8.25
C ARG A 306 3.88 11.73 -7.78
N VAL A 307 3.34 10.73 -7.07
CA VAL A 307 1.94 10.74 -6.60
C VAL A 307 1.86 10.37 -5.12
N SER A 308 0.92 10.99 -4.42
CA SER A 308 0.55 10.70 -3.02
C SER A 308 1.76 10.45 -2.12
N GLY A 309 1.84 9.32 -1.42
CA GLY A 309 2.93 8.99 -0.49
C GLY A 309 4.24 8.50 -1.11
N ILE A 310 4.34 8.33 -2.44
CA ILE A 310 5.59 7.87 -3.08
C ILE A 310 6.76 8.85 -2.84
N PRO A 311 6.60 10.20 -2.97
CA PRO A 311 7.68 11.15 -2.73
C PRO A 311 8.20 11.19 -1.28
N GLU A 312 7.45 10.67 -0.33
CA GLU A 312 7.91 10.54 1.05
C GLU A 312 8.91 9.39 1.24
N VAL A 313 8.78 8.36 0.40
CA VAL A 313 9.63 7.17 0.43
C VAL A 313 10.82 7.31 -0.51
N VAL A 314 10.56 7.65 -1.77
CA VAL A 314 11.57 7.80 -2.83
C VAL A 314 12.00 9.26 -2.91
N VAL A 315 13.28 9.53 -2.64
CA VAL A 315 13.89 10.85 -2.81
C VAL A 315 14.48 10.94 -4.22
N ASP A 316 13.92 11.86 -5.02
CA ASP A 316 14.31 12.05 -6.41
C ASP A 316 15.80 12.43 -6.54
N GLY A 317 16.52 11.75 -7.43
CA GLY A 317 17.96 11.96 -7.61
C GLY A 317 18.86 11.28 -6.58
N GLU A 318 18.30 10.83 -5.43
CA GLU A 318 19.08 10.19 -4.35
C GLU A 318 18.82 8.70 -4.22
N THR A 319 17.54 8.29 -4.10
CA THR A 319 17.15 6.90 -3.87
C THR A 319 16.37 6.30 -5.04
N GLY A 320 16.10 7.10 -6.09
CA GLY A 320 15.39 6.69 -7.27
C GLY A 320 15.13 7.86 -8.22
N TRP A 321 14.13 7.69 -9.09
CA TRP A 321 13.66 8.70 -10.03
C TRP A 321 12.16 8.92 -9.84
N LEU A 322 11.74 10.17 -9.73
CA LEU A 322 10.33 10.54 -9.69
C LEU A 322 9.96 11.31 -10.96
N VAL A 323 9.00 10.77 -11.71
CA VAL A 323 8.50 11.35 -12.95
C VAL A 323 7.06 11.83 -12.80
N PRO A 324 6.57 12.76 -13.63
CA PRO A 324 5.15 13.08 -13.68
C PRO A 324 4.30 11.83 -13.96
N GLN A 325 3.09 11.76 -13.38
CA GLN A 325 2.14 10.70 -13.72
C GLN A 325 1.65 10.85 -15.17
N GLU A 326 1.31 9.72 -15.80
CA GLU A 326 0.76 9.68 -17.15
C GLU A 326 1.68 10.29 -18.24
N ASP A 327 2.97 10.40 -17.96
CA ASP A 327 3.99 10.94 -18.87
C ASP A 327 4.93 9.80 -19.32
N PRO A 328 4.65 9.16 -20.47
CA PRO A 328 5.48 8.08 -20.99
C PRO A 328 6.85 8.58 -21.47
N GLU A 329 6.98 9.85 -21.88
CA GLU A 329 8.23 10.46 -22.32
C GLU A 329 9.19 10.65 -21.14
N ALA A 330 8.73 11.24 -20.03
CA ALA A 330 9.52 11.39 -18.81
C ALA A 330 9.88 10.02 -18.21
N LEU A 331 8.94 9.07 -18.23
CA LEU A 331 9.21 7.71 -17.78
C LEU A 331 10.28 7.03 -18.64
N ALA A 332 10.19 7.15 -19.97
CA ALA A 332 11.18 6.60 -20.89
C ALA A 332 12.58 7.20 -20.66
N ALA A 333 12.66 8.52 -20.42
CA ALA A 333 13.91 9.19 -20.12
C ALA A 333 14.56 8.65 -18.84
N ALA A 334 13.78 8.48 -17.77
CA ALA A 334 14.26 7.91 -16.50
C ALA A 334 14.72 6.45 -16.66
N LEU A 335 13.95 5.62 -17.37
CA LEU A 335 14.33 4.24 -17.66
C LEU A 335 15.59 4.14 -18.52
N ALA A 336 15.75 5.03 -19.50
CA ALA A 336 16.95 5.12 -20.32
C ALA A 336 18.17 5.53 -19.47
N GLU A 337 18.01 6.40 -18.50
CA GLU A 337 19.09 6.77 -17.55
C GLU A 337 19.50 5.57 -16.69
N VAL A 338 18.54 4.81 -16.14
CA VAL A 338 18.83 3.56 -15.40
C VAL A 338 19.69 2.61 -16.22
N LEU A 339 19.30 2.36 -17.48
CA LEU A 339 19.99 1.41 -18.37
C LEU A 339 21.35 1.94 -18.85
N ALA A 340 21.49 3.25 -19.05
CA ALA A 340 22.73 3.87 -19.49
C ALA A 340 23.77 4.00 -18.37
N ARG A 341 23.34 4.05 -17.10
CA ARG A 341 24.19 4.34 -15.94
C ARG A 341 23.97 3.34 -14.80
N PRO A 342 24.33 2.05 -15.01
CA PRO A 342 24.06 1.00 -14.02
C PRO A 342 24.71 1.27 -12.66
N GLU A 343 25.90 1.89 -12.63
CA GLU A 343 26.57 2.24 -11.36
C GLU A 343 25.80 3.32 -10.58
N GLU A 344 25.24 4.31 -11.28
CA GLU A 344 24.40 5.31 -10.65
C GLU A 344 23.07 4.69 -10.16
N ALA A 345 22.48 3.80 -10.93
CA ALA A 345 21.30 3.05 -10.55
C ALA A 345 21.54 2.24 -9.27
N LYS A 346 22.66 1.53 -9.22
CA LYS A 346 23.10 0.78 -8.04
C LYS A 346 23.31 1.70 -6.83
N ARG A 347 24.00 2.83 -7.01
CA ARG A 347 24.23 3.82 -5.94
C ARG A 347 22.90 4.30 -5.33
N ARG A 348 21.89 4.61 -6.17
CA ARG A 348 20.57 5.03 -5.72
C ARG A 348 19.83 3.89 -5.02
N GLY A 349 19.93 2.67 -5.52
CA GLY A 349 19.36 1.48 -4.86
C GLY A 349 19.94 1.27 -3.45
N GLU A 350 21.28 1.37 -3.29
CA GLU A 350 21.94 1.26 -2.00
C GLU A 350 21.56 2.42 -1.05
N ALA A 351 21.38 3.63 -1.56
CA ALA A 351 20.88 4.76 -0.79
C ALA A 351 19.42 4.51 -0.34
N GLY A 352 18.60 3.95 -1.22
CA GLY A 352 17.25 3.51 -0.90
C GLY A 352 17.22 2.49 0.23
N ARG A 353 18.09 1.48 0.19
CA ARG A 353 18.23 0.48 1.25
C ARG A 353 18.56 1.11 2.59
N ARG A 354 19.56 1.99 2.63
CA ARG A 354 19.92 2.71 3.89
C ARG A 354 18.73 3.52 4.43
N ARG A 355 17.95 4.15 3.54
CA ARG A 355 16.75 4.88 3.96
C ARG A 355 15.69 3.98 4.56
N VAL A 356 15.45 2.79 3.99
CA VAL A 356 14.53 1.79 4.56
C VAL A 356 15.04 1.32 5.92
N GLU A 357 16.32 1.02 6.05
CA GLU A 357 16.92 0.60 7.32
C GLU A 357 16.75 1.66 8.41
N ALA A 358 16.84 2.94 8.07
CA ALA A 358 16.74 4.04 9.01
C ALA A 358 15.31 4.43 9.39
N LEU A 359 14.30 4.23 8.51
CA LEU A 359 12.98 4.85 8.66
C LEU A 359 11.78 3.90 8.51
N TYR A 360 11.93 2.77 7.82
CA TYR A 360 10.81 1.95 7.37
C TYR A 360 10.89 0.49 7.84
N ARG A 361 11.59 0.22 8.96
CA ARG A 361 11.53 -1.08 9.63
C ARG A 361 10.30 -1.20 10.53
N PRO A 362 9.78 -2.41 10.76
CA PRO A 362 8.60 -2.62 11.61
C PRO A 362 8.72 -1.99 13.01
N ALA A 363 9.92 -1.94 13.58
CA ALA A 363 10.17 -1.28 14.85
C ALA A 363 9.88 0.24 14.82
N HIS A 364 10.16 0.92 13.70
CA HIS A 364 9.86 2.35 13.54
C HIS A 364 8.35 2.58 13.46
N ALA A 365 7.63 1.75 12.70
CA ALA A 365 6.17 1.81 12.63
C ALA A 365 5.52 1.55 14.00
N ALA A 366 6.03 0.56 14.76
CA ALA A 366 5.55 0.27 16.09
C ALA A 366 5.85 1.41 17.10
N ALA A 367 7.02 2.05 17.00
CA ALA A 367 7.36 3.21 17.83
C ALA A 367 6.45 4.41 17.52
N ALA A 368 6.26 4.74 16.25
CA ALA A 368 5.35 5.81 15.81
C ALA A 368 3.90 5.54 16.26
N TRP A 369 3.46 4.28 16.17
CA TRP A 369 2.15 3.87 16.66
C TRP A 369 2.00 4.08 18.17
N ARG A 370 3.00 3.67 18.96
CA ARG A 370 2.98 3.88 20.43
C ARG A 370 2.94 5.35 20.81
N GLU A 371 3.71 6.17 20.12
CA GLU A 371 3.73 7.62 20.36
C GLU A 371 2.36 8.24 20.06
N ALA A 372 1.75 7.87 18.92
CA ALA A 372 0.41 8.34 18.57
C ALA A 372 -0.65 7.91 19.59
N VAL A 373 -0.61 6.64 20.03
CA VAL A 373 -1.51 6.12 21.08
C VAL A 373 -1.30 6.82 22.41
N ALA A 374 -0.06 7.05 22.82
CA ALA A 374 0.26 7.74 24.08
C ALA A 374 -0.27 9.17 24.08
N ARG A 375 -0.07 9.92 22.97
CA ARG A 375 -0.62 11.28 22.82
C ARG A 375 -2.15 11.29 22.90
N ALA A 376 -2.82 10.39 22.22
CA ALA A 376 -4.28 10.31 22.23
C ALA A 376 -4.86 9.82 23.57
N SER A 377 -4.07 9.12 24.39
CA SER A 377 -4.50 8.62 25.70
C SER A 377 -4.34 9.64 26.84
N THR A 378 -3.64 10.77 26.62
CA THR A 378 -3.40 11.81 27.61
C THR A 378 -4.36 12.98 27.38
N PRO A 379 -5.44 13.12 28.16
CA PRO A 379 -6.32 14.28 28.03
C PRO A 379 -5.60 15.52 28.57
N GLY A 380 -5.33 16.53 27.74
CA GLY A 380 -5.03 17.87 28.23
C GLY A 380 -3.78 18.61 27.75
N LEU A 381 -3.02 18.11 26.75
CA LEU A 381 -1.85 18.84 26.20
C LEU A 381 -2.13 19.63 24.91
N GLN A 382 -3.39 19.79 24.52
CA GLN A 382 -3.74 20.42 23.22
C GLN A 382 -3.92 21.96 23.28
N CYS A 383 -3.57 22.66 24.38
CA CYS A 383 -3.86 24.10 24.49
C CYS A 383 -2.66 25.03 24.78
N GLU A 384 -1.40 24.59 24.70
CA GLU A 384 -0.28 25.48 25.09
C GLU A 384 0.73 25.84 23.99
N GLU A 385 0.57 25.41 22.73
CA GLU A 385 1.50 25.81 21.64
C GLU A 385 0.88 26.71 20.56
N ALA A 386 -0.20 27.42 20.87
CA ALA A 386 -0.74 28.50 20.01
C ALA A 386 -0.92 29.76 20.85
N GLY A 387 0.19 30.33 21.31
CA GLY A 387 0.27 31.62 21.95
C GLY A 387 1.37 32.46 21.33
#